data_8bf71df9f738fe24722df8539d83ed9a
#
_entry.id   8bf71df9f738fe24722df8539d83ed9a
#
_cell.length_a   1.000
_cell.length_b   1.000
_cell.length_c   1.000
_cell.angle_alpha   90.00
_cell.angle_beta   90.00
_cell.angle_gamma   90.00
#
_symmetry.space_group_name_H-M   'P 1'
#
loop_
_entity.id
_entity.type
_entity.pdbx_description
1 polymer ?
#
loop_
_entity_poly.entity_id
_entity_poly.type
_entity_poly.pdbx_seq_one_letter_code
_entity_poly.pdbx_strand_id
1 'polypeptide(L)'
;CDLHSCELVIDFKTKDKEEMPRVLFDDHLMQLAATRKALEYSCGYPESSQRCGIIYVSRTHNTARWVEATPEQLMRGWEMFRHMHAFWTARTGHCPSWTLAAMEEMNND
;
A
#
# COMPACT_ATOMS: atom_id res chain seq x y z
N CYS A 1 -17.67 8.13 -1.00
CA CYS A 1 -16.72 8.94 -0.23
C CYS A 1 -16.73 10.37 -0.73
N ASP A 2 -16.83 11.32 0.18
CA ASP A 2 -16.76 12.74 -0.12
C ASP A 2 -15.31 13.09 -0.50
N LEU A 3 -15.13 13.82 -1.57
CA LEU A 3 -13.81 14.23 -2.05
C LEU A 3 -13.04 15.07 -1.04
N HIS A 4 -13.74 15.72 -0.12
CA HIS A 4 -13.11 16.55 0.91
C HIS A 4 -12.79 15.80 2.19
N SER A 5 -13.33 14.60 2.37
CA SER A 5 -13.17 13.84 3.61
C SER A 5 -12.47 12.50 3.41
N CYS A 6 -12.17 12.13 2.17
CA CYS A 6 -11.65 10.81 1.87
C CYS A 6 -10.68 10.87 0.69
N GLU A 7 -9.53 10.26 0.86
CA GLU A 7 -8.53 10.13 -0.18
C GLU A 7 -8.53 8.70 -0.70
N LEU A 8 -8.28 8.56 -1.99
CA LEU A 8 -8.13 7.24 -2.62
C LEU A 8 -6.69 7.02 -3.00
N VAL A 9 -6.13 5.91 -2.52
CA VAL A 9 -4.82 5.45 -2.95
C VAL A 9 -5.07 4.32 -3.95
N ILE A 10 -4.80 4.60 -5.21
CA ILE A 10 -5.07 3.67 -6.31
C ILE A 10 -3.77 3.29 -6.98
N ASP A 11 -3.56 1.99 -7.14
CA ASP A 11 -2.46 1.48 -7.94
C ASP A 11 -3.05 0.65 -9.10
N PHE A 12 -2.38 0.66 -10.23
CA PHE A 12 -2.79 -0.09 -11.40
C PHE A 12 -1.84 -1.25 -11.63
N LYS A 13 -2.38 -2.45 -11.78
CA LYS A 13 -1.60 -3.63 -12.09
C LYS A 13 -2.16 -4.28 -13.35
N THR A 14 -1.28 -4.64 -14.28
CA THR A 14 -1.69 -5.30 -15.50
C THR A 14 -1.48 -6.80 -15.41
N LYS A 15 -2.37 -7.55 -16.05
CA LYS A 15 -2.31 -9.02 -16.09
C LYS A 15 -2.62 -9.49 -17.50
N ASP A 16 -2.00 -10.60 -17.90
CA ASP A 16 -2.22 -11.22 -19.22
C ASP A 16 -3.25 -12.34 -19.09
N LYS A 17 -4.41 -12.01 -18.51
CA LYS A 17 -5.50 -12.96 -18.26
C LYS A 17 -6.80 -12.35 -18.68
N GLU A 18 -7.77 -13.21 -18.96
CA GLU A 18 -9.12 -12.77 -19.25
C GLU A 18 -9.80 -12.28 -17.98
N GLU A 19 -9.69 -13.04 -16.89
CA GLU A 19 -10.33 -12.71 -15.62
C GLU A 19 -9.33 -12.07 -14.67
N MET A 20 -9.71 -10.92 -14.11
CA MET A 20 -8.87 -10.20 -13.18
C MET A 20 -8.99 -10.79 -11.76
N PRO A 21 -7.90 -10.72 -10.98
CA PRO A 21 -7.93 -11.21 -9.59
C PRO A 21 -9.03 -10.55 -8.77
N ARG A 22 -9.61 -11.31 -7.84
CA ARG A 22 -10.64 -10.82 -6.91
C ARG A 22 -10.08 -10.53 -5.54
N VAL A 23 -8.79 -10.80 -5.34
CA VAL A 23 -8.10 -10.64 -4.06
C VAL A 23 -6.83 -9.84 -4.28
N LEU A 24 -6.32 -9.26 -3.18
CA LEU A 24 -5.03 -8.59 -3.20
C LEU A 24 -3.95 -9.57 -2.76
N PHE A 25 -2.83 -9.56 -3.49
CA PHE A 25 -1.67 -10.36 -3.15
C PHE A 25 -0.83 -9.65 -2.09
N ASP A 26 0.00 -10.40 -1.38
CA ASP A 26 0.77 -9.87 -0.26
C ASP A 26 1.68 -8.70 -0.66
N ASP A 27 2.36 -8.81 -1.80
CA ASP A 27 3.23 -7.74 -2.29
C ASP A 27 2.42 -6.47 -2.62
N HIS A 28 1.22 -6.62 -3.14
CA HIS A 28 0.34 -5.49 -3.43
C HIS A 28 -0.16 -4.84 -2.12
N LEU A 29 -0.47 -5.65 -1.12
CA LEU A 29 -0.88 -5.14 0.19
C LEU A 29 0.25 -4.36 0.86
N MET A 30 1.47 -4.88 0.79
CA MET A 30 2.64 -4.19 1.34
C MET A 30 2.84 -2.84 0.65
N GLN A 31 2.71 -2.80 -0.67
CA GLN A 31 2.87 -1.57 -1.44
C GLN A 31 1.82 -0.53 -1.08
N LEU A 32 0.55 -0.94 -0.99
CA LEU A 32 -0.53 -0.04 -0.62
C LEU A 32 -0.37 0.48 0.80
N ALA A 33 -0.03 -0.39 1.73
CA ALA A 33 0.16 -0.01 3.14
C ALA A 33 1.31 0.97 3.30
N ALA A 34 2.43 0.73 2.61
CA ALA A 34 3.58 1.62 2.65
C ALA A 34 3.25 2.97 2.05
N THR A 35 2.52 3.00 0.93
CA THR A 35 2.11 4.26 0.29
C THR A 35 1.19 5.06 1.22
N ARG A 36 0.24 4.39 1.87
CA ARG A 36 -0.66 5.04 2.82
C ARG A 36 0.09 5.68 3.98
N LYS A 37 1.05 4.96 4.55
CA LYS A 37 1.90 5.48 5.63
C LYS A 37 2.73 6.67 5.16
N ALA A 38 3.30 6.59 3.96
CA ALA A 38 4.09 7.68 3.41
C ALA A 38 3.25 8.94 3.20
N LEU A 39 2.02 8.80 2.74
CA LEU A 39 1.11 9.93 2.56
C LEU A 39 0.74 10.57 3.89
N GLU A 40 0.51 9.77 4.93
CA GLU A 40 0.24 10.30 6.26
C GLU A 40 1.44 11.09 6.78
N TYR A 41 2.63 10.51 6.64
CA TYR A 41 3.85 11.16 7.12
C TYR A 41 4.19 12.43 6.33
N SER A 42 4.13 12.35 5.00
CA SER A 42 4.59 13.44 4.12
C SER A 42 3.56 14.54 3.91
N CYS A 43 2.28 14.19 3.87
CA CYS A 43 1.21 15.10 3.51
C CYS A 43 0.22 15.35 4.64
N GLY A 44 0.33 14.61 5.74
CA GLY A 44 -0.56 14.74 6.88
C GLY A 44 -1.96 14.18 6.67
N TYR A 45 -2.17 13.36 5.64
CA TYR A 45 -3.47 12.73 5.43
C TYR A 45 -3.67 11.58 6.42
N PRO A 46 -4.69 11.64 7.31
CA PRO A 46 -4.90 10.56 8.27
C PRO A 46 -5.19 9.24 7.58
N GLU A 47 -4.63 8.15 8.10
CA GLU A 47 -4.88 6.81 7.55
C GLU A 47 -6.37 6.48 7.53
N SER A 48 -7.11 6.90 8.55
CA SER A 48 -8.54 6.62 8.66
C SER A 48 -9.37 7.24 7.54
N SER A 49 -8.85 8.27 6.88
CA SER A 49 -9.54 8.95 5.78
C SER A 49 -9.15 8.39 4.41
N GLN A 50 -8.21 7.45 4.36
CA GLN A 50 -7.69 6.94 3.10
C GLN A 50 -8.23 5.54 2.79
N ARG A 51 -8.78 5.40 1.59
CA ARG A 51 -9.17 4.11 1.03
C ARG A 51 -8.10 3.68 0.05
N CYS A 52 -7.73 2.42 0.09
CA CYS A 52 -6.65 1.90 -0.73
C CYS A 52 -7.11 0.68 -1.51
N GLY A 53 -6.68 0.58 -2.75
CA GLY A 53 -7.01 -0.57 -3.56
C GLY A 53 -6.24 -0.59 -4.87
N ILE A 54 -6.47 -1.63 -5.64
CA ILE A 54 -5.81 -1.85 -6.91
C ILE A 54 -6.85 -2.02 -8.00
N ILE A 55 -6.61 -1.38 -9.13
CA ILE A 55 -7.37 -1.66 -10.35
C ILE A 55 -6.51 -2.62 -11.18
N TYR A 56 -6.98 -3.86 -11.28
CA TYR A 56 -6.35 -4.83 -12.16
C TYR A 56 -6.91 -4.66 -13.56
N VAL A 57 -6.02 -4.53 -14.54
CA VAL A 57 -6.40 -4.30 -15.93
C VAL A 57 -5.84 -5.44 -16.77
N SER A 58 -6.68 -6.04 -17.61
CA SER A 58 -6.25 -7.06 -18.54
C SER A 58 -5.57 -6.42 -19.74
N ARG A 59 -4.39 -6.93 -20.12
CA ARG A 59 -3.70 -6.51 -21.34
C ARG A 59 -4.18 -7.23 -22.57
N THR A 60 -4.89 -8.35 -22.40
CA THR A 60 -5.33 -9.21 -23.51
C THR A 60 -6.83 -9.13 -23.77
N HIS A 61 -7.59 -8.69 -22.79
CA HIS A 61 -9.04 -8.59 -22.87
C HIS A 61 -9.48 -7.23 -22.33
N ASN A 62 -10.63 -6.76 -22.76
CA ASN A 62 -11.13 -5.45 -22.35
C ASN A 62 -11.87 -5.55 -21.02
N THR A 63 -11.14 -5.89 -19.96
CA THR A 63 -11.68 -6.06 -18.61
C THR A 63 -10.79 -5.38 -17.57
N ALA A 64 -11.43 -4.90 -16.50
CA ALA A 64 -10.74 -4.32 -15.36
C ALA A 64 -11.55 -4.60 -14.10
N ARG A 65 -10.89 -4.65 -12.95
CA ARG A 65 -11.54 -4.91 -11.66
C ARG A 65 -10.89 -4.08 -10.56
N TRP A 66 -11.72 -3.41 -9.79
CA TRP A 66 -11.30 -2.72 -8.58
C TRP A 66 -11.36 -3.70 -7.39
N VAL A 67 -10.28 -3.79 -6.65
CA VAL A 67 -10.22 -4.58 -5.42
C VAL A 67 -9.71 -3.68 -4.31
N GLU A 68 -10.58 -3.42 -3.35
CA GLU A 68 -10.24 -2.54 -2.22
C GLU A 68 -9.70 -3.35 -1.05
N ALA A 69 -8.66 -2.80 -0.40
CA ALA A 69 -8.08 -3.40 0.80
C ALA A 69 -8.89 -2.99 2.03
N THR A 70 -9.17 -3.95 2.90
CA THR A 70 -9.78 -3.66 4.19
C THR A 70 -8.75 -3.04 5.13
N PRO A 71 -9.18 -2.32 6.20
CA PRO A 71 -8.24 -1.80 7.20
C PRO A 71 -7.35 -2.89 7.80
N GLU A 72 -7.91 -4.07 8.06
CA GLU A 72 -7.14 -5.19 8.61
C GLU A 72 -6.09 -5.69 7.64
N GLN A 73 -6.43 -5.76 6.35
CA GLN A 73 -5.47 -6.13 5.31
C GLN A 73 -4.33 -5.12 5.22
N LEU A 74 -4.66 -3.84 5.32
CA LEU A 74 -3.64 -2.79 5.27
C LEU A 74 -2.73 -2.82 6.48
N MET A 75 -3.27 -3.10 7.67
CA MET A 75 -2.44 -3.29 8.87
C MET A 75 -1.49 -4.46 8.71
N ARG A 76 -1.97 -5.57 8.18
CA ARG A 76 -1.12 -6.74 7.92
C ARG A 76 -0.07 -6.44 6.86
N GLY A 77 -0.45 -5.73 5.81
CA GLY A 77 0.49 -5.30 4.77
C GLY A 77 1.59 -4.42 5.31
N TRP A 78 1.27 -3.51 6.22
CA TRP A 78 2.26 -2.65 6.86
C TRP A 78 3.23 -3.48 7.72
N GLU A 79 2.72 -4.43 8.49
CA GLU A 79 3.57 -5.30 9.30
C GLU A 79 4.52 -6.12 8.42
N MET A 80 4.01 -6.69 7.33
CA MET A 80 4.85 -7.41 6.38
C MET A 80 5.93 -6.51 5.77
N PHE A 81 5.55 -5.29 5.40
CA PHE A 81 6.50 -4.33 4.83
C PHE A 81 7.60 -3.99 5.82
N ARG A 82 7.25 -3.74 7.09
CA ARG A 82 8.23 -3.43 8.12
C ARG A 82 9.26 -4.54 8.29
N HIS A 83 8.81 -5.79 8.30
CA HIS A 83 9.71 -6.94 8.43
C HIS A 83 10.60 -7.09 7.19
N MET A 84 10.07 -6.89 6.00
CA MET A 84 10.87 -6.91 4.78
C MET A 84 11.91 -5.80 4.76
N HIS A 85 11.51 -4.61 5.17
CA HIS A 85 12.42 -3.46 5.23
C HIS A 85 13.55 -3.72 6.22
N ALA A 86 13.23 -4.28 7.40
CA ALA A 86 14.22 -4.62 8.41
C ALA A 86 15.20 -5.67 7.88
N PHE A 87 14.68 -6.68 7.19
CA PHE A 87 15.52 -7.71 6.57
C PHE A 87 16.49 -7.10 5.55
N TRP A 88 15.96 -6.26 4.66
CA TRP A 88 16.76 -5.62 3.62
C TRP A 88 17.84 -4.71 4.22
N THR A 89 17.47 -3.93 5.24
CA THR A 89 18.41 -3.05 5.95
C THR A 89 19.53 -3.86 6.61
N ALA A 90 19.19 -4.95 7.28
CA ALA A 90 20.18 -5.81 7.91
C ALA A 90 21.13 -6.43 6.88
N ARG A 91 20.59 -6.83 5.74
CA ARG A 91 21.37 -7.47 4.69
C ARG A 91 22.31 -6.50 3.98
N THR A 92 21.83 -5.29 3.66
CA THR A 92 22.57 -4.32 2.84
C THR A 92 23.31 -3.27 3.65
N GLY A 93 22.91 -3.07 4.93
CA GLY A 93 23.44 -2.00 5.76
C GLY A 93 22.95 -0.62 5.36
N HIS A 94 22.00 -0.53 4.43
CA HIS A 94 21.50 0.74 3.90
C HIS A 94 20.13 1.07 4.49
N CYS A 95 20.05 2.22 5.16
CA CYS A 95 18.79 2.75 5.65
C CYS A 95 18.88 4.28 5.62
N PRO A 96 18.22 4.95 4.67
CA PRO A 96 18.22 6.41 4.64
C PRO A 96 17.67 6.96 5.95
N SER A 97 18.30 8.02 6.46
CA SER A 97 17.92 8.58 7.75
C SER A 97 16.47 9.03 7.80
N TRP A 98 15.97 9.57 6.72
CA TRP A 98 14.57 9.99 6.65
C TRP A 98 13.60 8.80 6.76
N THR A 99 13.97 7.66 6.17
CA THR A 99 13.15 6.44 6.25
C THR A 99 13.11 5.93 7.69
N LEU A 100 14.24 5.91 8.35
CA LEU A 100 14.32 5.46 9.74
C LEU A 100 13.50 6.37 10.66
N ALA A 101 13.66 7.68 10.52
CA ALA A 101 12.91 8.65 11.30
C ALA A 101 11.40 8.52 11.08
N ALA A 102 10.99 8.36 9.84
CA ALA A 102 9.58 8.18 9.50
C ALA A 102 8.99 6.92 10.14
N MET A 103 9.74 5.81 10.07
CA MET A 103 9.27 4.54 10.64
C MET A 103 9.22 4.58 12.16
N GLU A 104 10.18 5.22 12.80
CA GLU A 104 10.17 5.40 14.24
C GLU A 104 8.97 6.24 14.68
N GLU A 105 8.70 7.34 14.00
CA GLU A 105 7.57 8.20 14.31
C GLU A 105 6.24 7.47 14.16
N MET A 106 6.08 6.70 13.08
CA MET A 106 4.87 5.95 12.82
C MET A 106 4.65 4.81 13.80
N ASN A 107 5.70 4.30 14.41
CA ASN A 107 5.63 3.18 15.34
C ASN A 107 5.45 3.59 16.79
N ASN A 108 5.54 4.88 17.08
CA ASN A 108 5.40 5.39 18.45
C ASN A 108 3.95 5.73 18.82
N ASP A 109 3.03 5.46 17.93
CA ASP A 109 1.60 5.72 18.17
C ASP A 109 0.91 4.56 18.87
#